data_7494b8f702bed10030dcb692ca03e27c
#
_entry.id   7494b8f702bed10030dcb692ca03e27c
#
_cell.length_a   1.000
_cell.length_b   1.000
_cell.length_c   1.000
_cell.angle_alpha   90.00
_cell.angle_beta   90.00
_cell.angle_gamma   90.00
#
_symmetry.space_group_name_H-M   'P 1'
#
loop_
_entity.id
_entity.type
_entity.pdbx_description
1 polymer ?
#
loop_
_entity_poly.entity_id
_entity_poly.type
_entity_poly.pdbx_seq_one_letter_code
_entity_poly.pdbx_strand_id
1 'polypeptide(L)'
;MYSFRYGGKTGKRFSLATSDEHVVVRTCDRSALLVERPFEVAPVSAESRLLLSNFELAAEFREAGVEVLRTKVTRGAKGLRDRTRTALKKEPAIQFAGRVLVDPTSKRPVIYTENFFVKFDPELSSAACKKLIKKHGLIFKRELEYARNAYFIQAPEDTGLEIFEMAGELLNDPQVELCHPELIREARRRGAFPQQWHLKKANINGQVIDQHSNVEAAWSLSDGTGVTIAVIDDGVDLDHDEFR
;
A
#
# COMPACT_ATOMS: atom_id res chain seq x y z
N MET A 1 7.48 6.07 -14.89
CA MET A 1 6.20 5.43 -14.54
C MET A 1 6.46 3.98 -14.22
N TYR A 2 5.89 3.48 -13.16
CA TYR A 2 6.03 2.10 -12.69
C TYR A 2 4.71 1.39 -12.91
N SER A 3 4.73 0.21 -13.52
CA SER A 3 3.51 -0.51 -13.83
C SER A 3 3.55 -1.95 -13.31
N PHE A 4 2.41 -2.45 -12.94
CA PHE A 4 2.21 -3.82 -12.47
C PHE A 4 0.84 -4.32 -12.93
N ARG A 5 0.59 -5.62 -12.80
CA ARG A 5 -0.70 -6.23 -13.16
C ARG A 5 -1.33 -6.89 -11.94
N TYR A 6 -2.62 -6.68 -11.75
CA TYR A 6 -3.46 -7.54 -10.93
C TYR A 6 -4.18 -8.58 -11.81
N GLY A 7 -4.42 -9.77 -11.28
CA GLY A 7 -5.10 -10.84 -12.02
C GLY A 7 -4.22 -11.56 -13.05
N GLY A 8 -2.90 -11.61 -12.81
CA GLY A 8 -1.96 -12.38 -13.62
C GLY A 8 -1.60 -11.74 -14.96
N LYS A 9 -1.17 -12.57 -15.92
CA LYS A 9 -0.63 -12.13 -17.23
C LYS A 9 -1.64 -11.35 -18.07
N THR A 10 -2.91 -11.71 -17.99
CA THR A 10 -4.01 -11.07 -18.71
C THR A 10 -4.74 -10.01 -17.89
N GLY A 11 -4.37 -9.88 -16.62
CA GLY A 11 -5.02 -8.99 -15.68
C GLY A 11 -4.83 -7.49 -16.01
N LYS A 12 -5.61 -6.66 -15.35
CA LYS A 12 -5.58 -5.21 -15.53
C LYS A 12 -4.22 -4.63 -15.19
N ARG A 13 -3.69 -3.80 -16.06
CA ARG A 13 -2.43 -3.07 -15.87
C ARG A 13 -2.70 -1.75 -15.15
N PHE A 14 -1.94 -1.50 -14.10
CA PHE A 14 -1.92 -0.25 -13.35
C PHE A 14 -0.59 0.45 -13.54
N SER A 15 -0.60 1.76 -13.47
CA SER A 15 0.60 2.58 -13.59
C SER A 15 0.62 3.62 -12.48
N LEU A 16 1.78 3.77 -11.85
CA LEU A 16 2.03 4.74 -10.79
C LEU A 16 3.15 5.68 -11.20
N ALA A 17 3.09 6.92 -10.78
CA ALA A 17 4.14 7.91 -10.97
C ALA A 17 4.90 8.14 -9.66
N THR A 18 6.17 8.53 -9.73
CA THR A 18 6.89 8.99 -8.54
C THR A 18 6.35 10.36 -8.13
N SER A 19 6.03 10.52 -6.87
CA SER A 19 5.70 11.84 -6.31
C SER A 19 6.96 12.70 -6.21
N ASP A 20 6.87 13.93 -6.64
CA ASP A 20 7.94 14.93 -6.44
C ASP A 20 7.84 15.62 -5.07
N GLU A 21 6.73 15.44 -4.35
CA GLU A 21 6.40 16.16 -3.12
C GLU A 21 6.50 15.30 -1.85
N HIS A 22 6.48 13.97 -1.97
CA HIS A 22 6.35 13.09 -0.81
C HIS A 22 7.63 12.32 -0.50
N VAL A 23 7.88 12.13 0.80
CA VAL A 23 8.86 11.20 1.36
C VAL A 23 8.11 10.23 2.26
N VAL A 24 8.42 8.94 2.18
CA VAL A 24 7.98 7.96 3.16
C VAL A 24 9.12 7.69 4.14
N VAL A 25 8.80 7.65 5.42
CA VAL A 25 9.77 7.44 6.49
C VAL A 25 9.27 6.36 7.43
N ARG A 26 10.17 5.49 7.85
CA ARG A 26 9.95 4.52 8.93
C ARG A 26 11.01 4.73 9.98
N THR A 27 10.59 4.94 11.22
CA THR A 27 11.48 5.05 12.38
C THR A 27 11.84 3.67 12.92
N CYS A 28 13.00 3.56 13.57
CA CYS A 28 13.39 2.35 14.30
C CYS A 28 12.45 2.08 15.48
N ASP A 29 12.06 3.13 16.18
CA ASP A 29 11.00 3.10 17.18
C ASP A 29 9.68 3.46 16.52
N ARG A 30 8.76 2.50 16.44
CA ARG A 30 7.45 2.66 15.81
C ARG A 30 6.54 3.65 16.54
N SER A 31 6.84 3.98 17.80
CA SER A 31 6.08 4.96 18.58
C SER A 31 6.56 6.40 18.36
N ALA A 32 7.75 6.60 17.78
CA ALA A 32 8.33 7.91 17.53
C ALA A 32 7.86 8.47 16.19
N LEU A 33 6.95 9.45 16.22
CA LEU A 33 6.47 10.20 15.06
C LEU A 33 7.35 11.43 14.82
N LEU A 34 7.65 11.72 13.54
CA LEU A 34 8.60 12.78 13.18
C LEU A 34 7.99 14.20 13.17
N VAL A 35 6.69 14.34 12.92
CA VAL A 35 6.12 15.66 12.56
C VAL A 35 5.10 16.21 13.57
N GLU A 36 4.36 15.39 14.30
CA GLU A 36 3.23 15.88 15.12
C GLU A 36 3.43 15.88 16.65
N ARG A 37 4.56 15.34 17.16
CA ARG A 37 4.79 15.33 18.62
C ARG A 37 6.04 16.11 18.99
N PRO A 38 5.90 17.35 19.48
CA PRO A 38 7.03 18.19 19.85
C PRO A 38 7.89 17.61 21.00
N PHE A 39 7.41 16.57 21.70
CA PHE A 39 8.07 16.01 22.87
C PHE A 39 8.65 14.59 22.66
N GLU A 40 8.34 13.90 21.56
CA GLU A 40 8.78 12.53 21.26
C GLU A 40 9.35 12.41 19.83
N VAL A 41 10.02 13.44 19.36
CA VAL A 41 10.64 13.41 18.03
C VAL A 41 11.81 12.42 18.08
N ALA A 42 11.84 11.47 17.12
CA ALA A 42 13.02 10.64 16.92
C ALA A 42 14.27 11.51 16.93
N PRO A 43 15.36 11.10 17.63
CA PRO A 43 16.56 11.90 17.77
C PRO A 43 17.29 11.99 16.42
N VAL A 44 16.87 12.96 15.60
CA VAL A 44 17.52 13.30 14.33
C VAL A 44 18.39 14.54 14.48
N SER A 45 19.38 14.68 13.60
CA SER A 45 20.30 15.82 13.58
C SER A 45 19.58 17.16 13.36
N ALA A 46 20.25 18.25 13.69
CA ALA A 46 19.73 19.60 13.45
C ALA A 46 19.47 19.87 11.95
N GLU A 47 20.32 19.32 11.08
CA GLU A 47 20.13 19.40 9.62
C GLU A 47 18.84 18.72 9.19
N SER A 48 18.60 17.49 9.63
CA SER A 48 17.39 16.73 9.31
C SER A 48 16.13 17.41 9.85
N ARG A 49 16.18 17.99 11.05
CA ARG A 49 15.07 18.79 11.62
C ARG A 49 14.74 20.01 10.76
N LEU A 50 15.76 20.75 10.34
CA LEU A 50 15.58 21.92 9.49
C LEU A 50 14.93 21.53 8.14
N LEU A 51 15.34 20.42 7.55
CA LEU A 51 14.72 19.90 6.33
C LEU A 51 13.27 19.48 6.59
N LEU A 52 13.00 18.75 7.66
CA LEU A 52 11.66 18.27 8.05
C LEU A 52 10.67 19.40 8.35
N SER A 53 11.12 20.57 8.81
CA SER A 53 10.23 21.73 9.04
C SER A 53 9.49 22.19 7.78
N ASN A 54 9.98 21.84 6.60
CA ASN A 54 9.35 22.13 5.31
C ASN A 54 8.31 21.08 4.90
N PHE A 55 8.02 20.10 5.75
CA PHE A 55 7.08 19.03 5.48
C PHE A 55 5.89 19.07 6.45
N GLU A 56 4.80 18.47 6.03
CA GLU A 56 3.61 18.19 6.82
C GLU A 56 3.28 16.70 6.71
N LEU A 57 2.59 16.15 7.69
CA LEU A 57 2.11 14.78 7.64
C LEU A 57 0.99 14.65 6.61
N ALA A 58 1.14 13.78 5.62
CA ALA A 58 0.15 13.49 4.60
C ALA A 58 -0.65 12.22 4.88
N ALA A 59 0.01 11.20 5.45
CA ALA A 59 -0.62 9.95 5.87
C ALA A 59 0.25 9.26 6.94
N GLU A 60 -0.40 8.48 7.80
CA GLU A 60 0.25 7.74 8.87
C GLU A 60 -0.25 6.29 8.89
N PHE A 61 0.67 5.36 9.04
CA PHE A 61 0.40 3.94 9.20
C PHE A 61 1.02 3.47 10.53
N ARG A 62 0.32 3.74 11.63
CA ARG A 62 0.82 3.55 13.02
C ARG A 62 1.33 2.14 13.29
N GLU A 63 0.56 1.14 12.88
CA GLU A 63 0.93 -0.27 13.11
C GLU A 63 2.23 -0.67 12.40
N ALA A 64 2.55 -0.01 11.29
CA ALA A 64 3.79 -0.22 10.56
C ALA A 64 4.93 0.72 10.97
N GLY A 65 4.64 1.75 11.78
CA GLY A 65 5.58 2.82 12.14
C GLY A 65 6.02 3.64 10.93
N VAL A 66 5.09 3.87 9.98
CA VAL A 66 5.39 4.54 8.71
C VAL A 66 4.62 5.84 8.60
N GLU A 67 5.33 6.90 8.25
CA GLU A 67 4.78 8.22 7.94
C GLU A 67 5.04 8.59 6.48
N VAL A 68 4.04 9.22 5.87
CA VAL A 68 4.16 9.87 4.56
C VAL A 68 4.15 11.37 4.78
N LEU A 69 5.25 12.01 4.46
CA LEU A 69 5.45 13.45 4.61
C LEU A 69 5.32 14.12 3.25
N ARG A 70 4.57 15.23 3.18
CA ARG A 70 4.43 16.06 1.99
C ARG A 70 5.13 17.39 2.20
N THR A 71 5.90 17.84 1.21
CA THR A 71 6.52 19.17 1.28
C THR A 71 5.46 20.29 1.18
N LYS A 72 5.61 21.31 2.02
CA LYS A 72 4.84 22.55 1.98
C LYS A 72 5.29 23.46 0.82
N VAL A 73 6.42 23.16 0.21
CA VAL A 73 7.05 23.97 -0.85
C VAL A 73 6.71 23.37 -2.20
N THR A 74 6.12 24.14 -3.08
CA THR A 74 5.77 23.71 -4.45
C THR A 74 6.95 23.88 -5.42
N ARG A 75 7.64 25.02 -5.34
CA ARG A 75 8.79 25.29 -6.23
C ARG A 75 10.04 24.61 -5.69
N GLY A 76 10.63 23.72 -6.48
CA GLY A 76 11.82 22.96 -6.06
C GLY A 76 11.52 21.76 -5.15
N ALA A 77 10.27 21.33 -5.05
CA ALA A 77 9.80 20.21 -4.23
C ALA A 77 10.64 18.94 -4.41
N LYS A 78 10.93 18.55 -5.66
CA LYS A 78 11.74 17.38 -5.98
C LYS A 78 13.15 17.44 -5.34
N GLY A 79 13.83 18.58 -5.49
CA GLY A 79 15.17 18.77 -4.92
C GLY A 79 15.16 18.75 -3.39
N LEU A 80 14.14 19.35 -2.77
CA LEU A 80 13.97 19.33 -1.32
C LEU A 80 13.68 17.90 -0.84
N ARG A 81 12.74 17.19 -1.49
CA ARG A 81 12.43 15.79 -1.20
C ARG A 81 13.69 14.91 -1.23
N ASP A 82 14.48 15.00 -2.30
CA ASP A 82 15.65 14.14 -2.48
C ASP A 82 16.74 14.46 -1.44
N ARG A 83 16.96 15.74 -1.10
CA ARG A 83 17.89 16.14 -0.02
C ARG A 83 17.42 15.62 1.33
N THR A 84 16.14 15.81 1.66
CA THR A 84 15.57 15.34 2.94
C THR A 84 15.68 13.82 3.06
N ARG A 85 15.32 13.08 2.01
CA ARG A 85 15.47 11.64 1.98
C ARG A 85 16.93 11.20 2.20
N THR A 86 17.89 11.87 1.56
CA THR A 86 19.31 11.55 1.70
C THR A 86 19.82 11.85 3.09
N ALA A 87 19.40 12.93 3.74
CA ALA A 87 19.73 13.25 5.11
C ALA A 87 19.14 12.21 6.07
N LEU A 88 17.85 11.91 5.94
CA LEU A 88 17.17 10.94 6.81
C LEU A 88 17.75 9.52 6.74
N LYS A 89 18.23 9.09 5.58
CA LYS A 89 18.90 7.79 5.45
C LYS A 89 20.17 7.65 6.27
N LYS A 90 20.77 8.75 6.72
CA LYS A 90 21.98 8.76 7.56
C LYS A 90 21.68 8.78 9.06
N GLU A 91 20.41 8.98 9.42
CA GLU A 91 20.00 9.10 10.82
C GLU A 91 19.83 7.72 11.46
N PRO A 92 20.49 7.44 12.59
CA PRO A 92 20.38 6.12 13.25
C PRO A 92 18.98 5.77 13.72
N ALA A 93 18.13 6.78 13.97
CA ALA A 93 16.76 6.58 14.38
C ALA A 93 15.82 6.25 13.22
N ILE A 94 16.28 6.34 11.97
CA ILE A 94 15.50 6.11 10.77
C ILE A 94 15.87 4.75 10.17
N GLN A 95 14.91 3.85 10.17
CA GLN A 95 15.07 2.53 9.56
C GLN A 95 14.99 2.59 8.03
N PHE A 96 14.14 3.47 7.51
CA PHE A 96 13.91 3.62 6.08
C PHE A 96 13.48 5.04 5.74
N ALA A 97 14.02 5.58 4.64
CA ALA A 97 13.56 6.81 4.02
C ALA A 97 13.49 6.62 2.50
N GLY A 98 12.28 6.61 1.94
CA GLY A 98 11.98 6.22 0.58
C GLY A 98 11.25 7.28 -0.23
N ARG A 99 11.09 7.00 -1.53
CA ARG A 99 10.19 7.73 -2.42
C ARG A 99 8.78 7.21 -2.25
N VAL A 100 7.81 8.05 -2.56
CA VAL A 100 6.39 7.70 -2.57
C VAL A 100 5.91 7.70 -4.01
N LEU A 101 5.09 6.74 -4.36
CA LEU A 101 4.37 6.72 -5.62
C LEU A 101 3.03 7.44 -5.47
N VAL A 102 2.48 7.88 -6.57
CA VAL A 102 1.13 8.47 -6.64
C VAL A 102 0.34 7.84 -7.76
N ASP A 103 -0.91 7.60 -7.50
CA ASP A 103 -1.86 7.26 -8.55
C ASP A 103 -2.09 8.49 -9.44
N PRO A 104 -1.89 8.39 -10.77
CA PRO A 104 -1.98 9.53 -11.66
C PRO A 104 -3.36 10.19 -11.68
N THR A 105 -4.41 9.43 -11.40
CA THR A 105 -5.80 9.88 -11.43
C THR A 105 -6.22 10.51 -10.12
N SER A 106 -6.07 9.78 -9.02
CA SER A 106 -6.53 10.23 -7.69
C SER A 106 -5.54 11.15 -6.98
N LYS A 107 -4.28 11.20 -7.45
CA LYS A 107 -3.15 11.92 -6.83
C LYS A 107 -2.83 11.45 -5.40
N ARG A 108 -3.38 10.32 -4.98
CA ARG A 108 -3.14 9.76 -3.65
C ARG A 108 -1.77 9.10 -3.55
N PRO A 109 -1.12 9.20 -2.39
CA PRO A 109 0.13 8.50 -2.15
C PRO A 109 -0.10 6.99 -2.11
N VAL A 110 0.86 6.27 -2.69
CA VAL A 110 0.95 4.81 -2.69
C VAL A 110 2.35 4.46 -2.23
N ILE A 111 2.44 3.72 -1.13
CA ILE A 111 3.72 3.23 -0.61
C ILE A 111 3.96 1.86 -1.23
N TYR A 112 5.19 1.60 -1.64
CA TYR A 112 5.66 0.28 -2.02
C TYR A 112 6.60 -0.25 -0.95
N THR A 113 6.63 -1.55 -0.84
CA THR A 113 7.62 -2.27 -0.02
C THR A 113 8.50 -3.12 -0.94
N GLU A 114 9.49 -3.79 -0.40
CA GLU A 114 10.30 -4.77 -1.15
C GLU A 114 9.69 -6.18 -1.15
N ASN A 115 8.41 -6.27 -0.78
CA ASN A 115 7.69 -7.53 -0.78
C ASN A 115 6.86 -7.71 -2.05
N PHE A 116 6.64 -8.97 -2.39
CA PHE A 116 5.77 -9.41 -3.48
C PHE A 116 4.77 -10.43 -2.99
N PHE A 117 3.61 -10.40 -3.59
CA PHE A 117 2.72 -11.54 -3.66
C PHE A 117 3.04 -12.33 -4.93
N VAL A 118 3.21 -13.64 -4.81
CA VAL A 118 3.39 -14.54 -5.94
C VAL A 118 2.53 -15.78 -5.77
N LYS A 119 1.90 -16.21 -6.85
CA LYS A 119 1.23 -17.52 -6.95
C LYS A 119 1.79 -18.26 -8.14
N PHE A 120 2.23 -19.47 -7.89
CA PHE A 120 2.72 -20.39 -8.92
C PHE A 120 1.63 -21.35 -9.37
N ASP A 121 1.89 -22.01 -10.49
CA ASP A 121 1.05 -23.08 -11.00
C ASP A 121 0.71 -24.08 -9.87
N PRO A 122 -0.57 -24.43 -9.67
CA PRO A 122 -0.99 -25.35 -8.62
C PRO A 122 -0.42 -26.77 -8.77
N GLU A 123 0.02 -27.17 -9.95
CA GLU A 123 0.63 -28.49 -10.19
C GLU A 123 2.10 -28.58 -9.73
N LEU A 124 2.74 -27.45 -9.41
CA LEU A 124 4.09 -27.46 -8.89
C LEU A 124 4.13 -27.97 -7.44
N SER A 125 5.23 -28.64 -7.09
CA SER A 125 5.50 -28.94 -5.69
C SER A 125 5.99 -27.69 -4.94
N SER A 126 5.74 -27.60 -3.64
CA SER A 126 6.24 -26.50 -2.80
C SER A 126 7.78 -26.37 -2.88
N ALA A 127 8.51 -27.49 -3.03
CA ALA A 127 9.95 -27.46 -3.20
C ALA A 127 10.38 -26.81 -4.53
N ALA A 128 9.63 -27.06 -5.62
CA ALA A 128 9.87 -26.42 -6.91
C ALA A 128 9.58 -24.91 -6.83
N CYS A 129 8.49 -24.50 -6.20
CA CYS A 129 8.17 -23.09 -5.98
C CYS A 129 9.29 -22.37 -5.21
N LYS A 130 9.78 -22.93 -4.11
CA LYS A 130 10.89 -22.37 -3.32
C LYS A 130 12.19 -22.30 -4.12
N LYS A 131 12.46 -23.27 -5.00
CA LYS A 131 13.60 -23.23 -5.91
C LYS A 131 13.50 -22.10 -6.93
N LEU A 132 12.30 -21.85 -7.47
CA LEU A 132 12.04 -20.71 -8.37
C LEU A 132 12.24 -19.37 -7.67
N ILE A 133 11.69 -19.21 -6.48
CA ILE A 133 11.89 -18.00 -5.66
C ILE A 133 13.39 -17.71 -5.52
N LYS A 134 14.18 -18.72 -5.12
CA LYS A 134 15.63 -18.59 -4.96
C LYS A 134 16.35 -18.30 -6.28
N LYS A 135 15.92 -18.93 -7.39
CA LYS A 135 16.48 -18.71 -8.73
C LYS A 135 16.36 -17.25 -9.16
N HIS A 136 15.28 -16.58 -8.81
CA HIS A 136 15.06 -15.16 -9.08
C HIS A 136 15.71 -14.21 -8.05
N GLY A 137 16.56 -14.72 -7.15
CA GLY A 137 17.25 -13.92 -6.15
C GLY A 137 16.34 -13.38 -5.04
N LEU A 138 15.15 -13.99 -4.87
CA LEU A 138 14.14 -13.55 -3.92
C LEU A 138 14.18 -14.37 -2.63
N ILE A 139 13.71 -13.80 -1.55
CA ILE A 139 13.71 -14.37 -0.21
C ILE A 139 12.28 -14.82 0.14
N PHE A 140 12.14 -16.09 0.51
CA PHE A 140 10.89 -16.61 1.03
C PHE A 140 10.58 -16.01 2.42
N LYS A 141 9.35 -15.50 2.62
CA LYS A 141 8.88 -15.01 3.92
C LYS A 141 7.86 -15.93 4.55
N ARG A 142 6.77 -16.20 3.86
CA ARG A 142 5.70 -17.09 4.34
C ARG A 142 4.87 -17.64 3.20
N GLU A 143 4.25 -18.78 3.43
CA GLU A 143 3.18 -19.32 2.61
C GLU A 143 1.86 -18.65 2.96
N LEU A 144 0.96 -18.52 1.98
CA LEU A 144 -0.36 -17.95 2.16
C LEU A 144 -1.37 -19.10 2.16
N GLU A 145 -1.93 -19.41 3.33
CA GLU A 145 -2.73 -20.61 3.57
C GLU A 145 -4.04 -20.66 2.79
N TYR A 146 -4.54 -19.50 2.34
CA TYR A 146 -5.80 -19.37 1.61
C TYR A 146 -5.70 -19.77 0.13
N ALA A 147 -4.52 -20.00 -0.41
CA ALA A 147 -4.34 -20.39 -1.80
C ALA A 147 -3.12 -21.31 -2.00
N ARG A 148 -3.30 -22.38 -2.75
CA ARG A 148 -2.22 -23.34 -3.05
C ARG A 148 -1.10 -22.64 -3.85
N ASN A 149 0.16 -22.91 -3.48
CA ASN A 149 1.36 -22.34 -4.08
C ASN A 149 1.40 -20.80 -4.12
N ALA A 150 0.74 -20.16 -3.15
CA ALA A 150 0.78 -18.72 -2.97
C ALA A 150 1.74 -18.35 -1.84
N TYR A 151 2.62 -17.40 -2.10
CA TYR A 151 3.69 -17.02 -1.18
C TYR A 151 3.83 -15.52 -1.08
N PHE A 152 4.24 -15.09 0.10
CA PHE A 152 4.75 -13.76 0.35
C PHE A 152 6.27 -13.83 0.35
N ILE A 153 6.90 -13.10 -0.55
CA ILE A 153 8.34 -13.13 -0.79
C ILE A 153 8.90 -11.72 -0.76
N GLN A 154 10.21 -11.59 -0.66
CA GLN A 154 10.90 -10.31 -0.55
C GLN A 154 12.05 -10.23 -1.55
N ALA A 155 12.23 -9.07 -2.17
CA ALA A 155 13.46 -8.70 -2.87
C ALA A 155 14.59 -8.42 -1.86
N PRO A 156 15.85 -8.43 -2.31
CA PRO A 156 16.98 -7.96 -1.51
C PRO A 156 16.74 -6.53 -0.99
N GLU A 157 17.35 -6.22 0.15
CA GLU A 157 17.31 -4.86 0.71
C GLU A 157 17.87 -3.85 -0.30
N ASP A 158 17.34 -2.61 -0.27
CA ASP A 158 17.69 -1.52 -1.18
C ASP A 158 17.32 -1.72 -2.67
N THR A 159 16.56 -2.76 -3.03
CA THR A 159 16.00 -2.93 -4.39
C THR A 159 15.14 -1.73 -4.81
N GLY A 160 14.42 -1.14 -3.87
CA GLY A 160 13.65 0.08 -4.13
C GLY A 160 12.62 -0.09 -5.26
N LEU A 161 12.64 0.82 -6.24
CA LEU A 161 11.64 0.82 -7.33
C LEU A 161 11.85 -0.26 -8.40
N GLU A 162 12.98 -0.94 -8.40
CA GLU A 162 13.25 -2.05 -9.32
C GLU A 162 12.33 -3.25 -9.08
N ILE A 163 11.68 -3.30 -7.90
CA ILE A 163 10.66 -4.32 -7.58
C ILE A 163 9.57 -4.43 -8.65
N PHE A 164 9.24 -3.33 -9.35
CA PHE A 164 8.21 -3.34 -10.38
C PHE A 164 8.67 -4.09 -11.63
N GLU A 165 9.94 -3.97 -11.98
CA GLU A 165 10.55 -4.71 -13.09
C GLU A 165 10.71 -6.18 -12.72
N MET A 166 11.21 -6.47 -11.51
CA MET A 166 11.32 -7.84 -11.00
C MET A 166 9.97 -8.55 -10.93
N ALA A 167 8.90 -7.86 -10.51
CA ALA A 167 7.55 -8.44 -10.51
C ALA A 167 7.08 -8.76 -11.94
N GLY A 168 7.38 -7.90 -12.89
CA GLY A 168 7.07 -8.12 -14.31
C GLY A 168 7.85 -9.30 -14.89
N GLU A 169 9.14 -9.41 -14.60
CA GLU A 169 9.99 -10.51 -15.04
C GLU A 169 9.52 -11.85 -14.45
N LEU A 170 9.24 -11.87 -13.15
CA LEU A 170 8.72 -13.07 -12.49
C LEU A 170 7.35 -13.49 -13.06
N LEU A 171 6.47 -12.52 -13.36
CA LEU A 171 5.18 -12.80 -13.98
C LEU A 171 5.31 -13.39 -15.40
N ASN A 172 6.41 -13.11 -16.11
CA ASN A 172 6.67 -13.68 -17.43
C ASN A 172 7.11 -15.16 -17.37
N ASP A 173 7.56 -15.66 -16.22
CA ASP A 173 7.86 -17.10 -16.07
C ASP A 173 6.57 -17.92 -16.30
N PRO A 174 6.59 -18.96 -17.17
CA PRO A 174 5.41 -19.76 -17.48
C PRO A 174 4.82 -20.46 -16.25
N GLN A 175 5.61 -20.72 -15.23
CA GLN A 175 5.22 -21.38 -13.99
C GLN A 175 4.61 -20.41 -12.95
N VAL A 176 4.53 -19.11 -13.24
CA VAL A 176 3.93 -18.08 -12.38
C VAL A 176 2.57 -17.69 -12.91
N GLU A 177 1.56 -17.83 -12.07
CA GLU A 177 0.18 -17.43 -12.35
C GLU A 177 -0.04 -15.92 -12.04
N LEU A 178 0.36 -15.50 -10.85
CA LEU A 178 0.19 -14.14 -10.36
C LEU A 178 1.49 -13.64 -9.75
N CYS A 179 1.85 -12.40 -10.01
CA CYS A 179 2.90 -11.70 -9.29
C CYS A 179 2.63 -10.20 -9.32
N HIS A 180 2.67 -9.57 -8.16
CA HIS A 180 2.65 -8.11 -8.07
C HIS A 180 3.36 -7.66 -6.78
N PRO A 181 3.93 -6.43 -6.76
CA PRO A 181 4.54 -5.88 -5.56
C PRO A 181 3.47 -5.58 -4.50
N GLU A 182 3.88 -5.64 -3.23
CA GLU A 182 3.05 -5.15 -2.13
C GLU A 182 2.94 -3.62 -2.20
N LEU A 183 1.71 -3.15 -2.23
CA LEU A 183 1.39 -1.73 -2.22
C LEU A 183 0.49 -1.39 -1.05
N ILE A 184 0.86 -0.36 -0.30
CA ILE A 184 0.11 0.12 0.85
C ILE A 184 -0.57 1.43 0.45
N ARG A 185 -1.87 1.50 0.66
CA ARG A 185 -2.72 2.67 0.38
C ARG A 185 -3.59 2.95 1.58
N GLU A 186 -3.90 4.20 1.80
CA GLU A 186 -4.94 4.57 2.75
C GLU A 186 -6.27 3.99 2.28
N ALA A 187 -6.85 3.11 3.07
CA ALA A 187 -8.22 2.64 2.86
C ALA A 187 -9.18 3.74 3.35
N ARG A 188 -10.04 4.21 2.47
CA ARG A 188 -11.15 5.07 2.89
C ARG A 188 -12.40 4.22 3.00
N ARG A 189 -13.18 4.49 4.03
CA ARG A 189 -14.53 3.98 4.11
C ARG A 189 -15.29 4.44 2.86
N ARG A 190 -15.88 3.51 2.17
CA ARG A 190 -16.80 3.84 1.08
C ARG A 190 -18.14 4.16 1.71
N GLY A 191 -18.72 5.30 1.35
CA GLY A 191 -20.12 5.58 1.66
C GLY A 191 -21.04 4.62 0.90
N ALA A 192 -22.24 4.40 1.41
CA ALA A 192 -23.24 3.63 0.67
C ALA A 192 -23.54 4.28 -0.70
N PHE A 193 -23.58 3.47 -1.75
CA PHE A 193 -23.93 3.96 -3.09
C PHE A 193 -25.34 4.55 -3.12
N PRO A 194 -25.65 5.49 -4.03
CA PRO A 194 -26.98 6.06 -4.14
C PRO A 194 -28.09 5.02 -4.33
N GLN A 195 -27.77 3.89 -4.95
CA GLN A 195 -28.69 2.78 -5.19
C GLN A 195 -28.91 1.88 -3.98
N GLN A 196 -28.08 1.98 -2.94
CA GLN A 196 -28.20 1.19 -1.71
C GLN A 196 -29.20 1.85 -0.75
N TRP A 197 -30.43 2.01 -1.20
CA TRP A 197 -31.53 2.67 -0.47
C TRP A 197 -31.85 2.01 0.88
N HIS A 198 -31.51 0.72 1.03
CA HIS A 198 -31.69 -0.02 2.27
C HIS A 198 -30.67 0.38 3.36
N LEU A 199 -29.54 0.99 2.98
CA LEU A 199 -28.49 1.43 3.91
C LEU A 199 -28.65 2.89 4.30
N LYS A 200 -29.19 3.74 3.39
CA LYS A 200 -29.36 5.17 3.61
C LYS A 200 -30.55 5.72 2.83
N LYS A 201 -30.99 6.91 3.23
CA LYS A 201 -31.97 7.69 2.44
C LYS A 201 -31.46 7.93 1.02
N ALA A 202 -32.26 7.58 0.04
CA ALA A 202 -31.90 7.70 -1.36
C ALA A 202 -33.02 8.33 -2.19
N ASN A 203 -32.64 8.98 -3.30
CA ASN A 203 -33.59 9.39 -4.34
C ASN A 203 -33.36 8.50 -5.56
N ILE A 204 -34.34 7.66 -5.88
CA ILE A 204 -34.29 6.75 -7.00
C ILE A 204 -35.39 7.17 -7.99
N ASN A 205 -34.99 7.56 -9.20
CA ASN A 205 -35.89 8.01 -10.26
C ASN A 205 -36.88 9.12 -9.82
N GLY A 206 -36.42 10.05 -8.98
CA GLY A 206 -37.22 11.15 -8.46
C GLY A 206 -38.08 10.82 -7.22
N GLN A 207 -38.11 9.56 -6.81
CA GLN A 207 -38.79 9.13 -5.59
C GLN A 207 -37.83 9.07 -4.41
N VAL A 208 -38.17 9.77 -3.33
CA VAL A 208 -37.40 9.72 -2.06
C VAL A 208 -37.78 8.45 -1.30
N ILE A 209 -36.80 7.61 -1.05
CA ILE A 209 -36.92 6.40 -0.21
C ILE A 209 -36.24 6.70 1.11
N ASP A 210 -36.99 6.64 2.21
CA ASP A 210 -36.54 6.95 3.57
C ASP A 210 -36.82 5.79 4.54
N GLN A 211 -36.80 4.58 4.02
CA GLN A 211 -36.99 3.33 4.77
C GLN A 211 -35.68 2.54 4.74
N HIS A 212 -34.73 2.94 5.57
CA HIS A 212 -33.36 2.39 5.55
C HIS A 212 -32.85 2.12 6.96
N SER A 213 -31.81 1.29 7.07
CA SER A 213 -31.17 0.89 8.33
C SER A 213 -30.26 1.96 8.93
N ASN A 214 -30.09 3.12 8.29
CA ASN A 214 -29.23 4.22 8.71
C ASN A 214 -27.79 3.79 9.01
N VAL A 215 -27.21 2.92 8.18
CA VAL A 215 -25.90 2.30 8.39
C VAL A 215 -24.77 3.31 8.39
N GLU A 216 -24.87 4.39 7.59
CA GLU A 216 -23.83 5.43 7.58
C GLU A 216 -23.68 6.13 8.96
N ALA A 217 -24.78 6.32 9.69
CA ALA A 217 -24.71 6.84 11.05
C ALA A 217 -24.11 5.82 12.03
N ALA A 218 -24.41 4.53 11.85
CA ALA A 218 -23.84 3.47 12.67
C ALA A 218 -22.32 3.34 12.51
N TRP A 219 -21.75 3.67 11.36
CA TRP A 219 -20.29 3.62 11.14
C TRP A 219 -19.49 4.61 12.01
N SER A 220 -20.15 5.63 12.57
CA SER A 220 -19.52 6.50 13.58
C SER A 220 -19.31 5.79 14.92
N LEU A 221 -20.09 4.74 15.19
CA LEU A 221 -20.05 3.95 16.43
C LEU A 221 -19.22 2.68 16.28
N SER A 222 -19.32 2.01 15.13
CA SER A 222 -18.59 0.78 14.83
C SER A 222 -18.48 0.59 13.33
N ASP A 223 -17.34 0.14 12.87
CA ASP A 223 -17.05 -0.15 11.47
C ASP A 223 -16.74 -1.62 11.18
N GLY A 224 -16.91 -2.46 12.18
CA GLY A 224 -16.60 -3.87 12.09
C GLY A 224 -15.10 -4.19 12.18
N THR A 225 -14.25 -3.25 12.58
CA THR A 225 -12.82 -3.52 12.79
C THR A 225 -12.63 -4.69 13.77
N GLY A 226 -11.84 -5.68 13.37
CA GLY A 226 -11.57 -6.88 14.15
C GLY A 226 -12.65 -7.97 14.05
N VAL A 227 -13.73 -7.75 13.28
CA VAL A 227 -14.76 -8.75 13.03
C VAL A 227 -14.42 -9.56 11.79
N THR A 228 -14.42 -10.88 11.91
CA THR A 228 -14.29 -11.79 10.77
C THR A 228 -15.67 -12.25 10.33
N ILE A 229 -15.99 -12.01 9.06
CA ILE A 229 -17.22 -12.50 8.43
C ILE A 229 -16.85 -13.62 7.47
N ALA A 230 -17.41 -14.81 7.70
CA ALA A 230 -17.35 -15.92 6.75
C ALA A 230 -18.59 -15.89 5.86
N VAL A 231 -18.38 -15.75 4.54
CA VAL A 231 -19.44 -15.86 3.54
C VAL A 231 -19.38 -17.27 2.95
N ILE A 232 -20.47 -18.03 3.08
CA ILE A 232 -20.61 -19.36 2.49
C ILE A 232 -21.57 -19.19 1.32
N ASP A 233 -21.02 -19.12 0.13
CA ASP A 233 -21.75 -18.86 -1.11
C ASP A 233 -21.18 -19.72 -2.25
N ASP A 234 -21.85 -19.80 -3.39
CA ASP A 234 -21.38 -20.49 -4.59
C ASP A 234 -20.37 -19.65 -5.40
N GLY A 235 -20.17 -18.39 -5.01
CA GLY A 235 -19.15 -17.51 -5.55
C GLY A 235 -19.23 -16.09 -5.00
N VAL A 236 -18.09 -15.40 -5.05
CA VAL A 236 -17.97 -13.98 -4.75
C VAL A 236 -17.19 -13.32 -5.88
N ASP A 237 -17.75 -12.27 -6.46
CA ASP A 237 -17.03 -11.43 -7.43
C ASP A 237 -15.99 -10.58 -6.69
N LEU A 238 -14.77 -11.10 -6.56
CA LEU A 238 -13.65 -10.42 -5.90
C LEU A 238 -13.20 -9.14 -6.63
N ASP A 239 -13.65 -8.97 -7.89
CA ASP A 239 -13.40 -7.77 -8.67
C ASP A 239 -14.50 -6.71 -8.52
N HIS A 240 -15.55 -7.03 -7.77
CA HIS A 240 -16.63 -6.08 -7.47
C HIS A 240 -16.10 -4.87 -6.70
N ASP A 241 -16.61 -3.70 -7.03
CA ASP A 241 -16.13 -2.42 -6.47
C ASP A 241 -16.27 -2.31 -4.95
N GLU A 242 -17.15 -3.10 -4.32
CA GLU A 242 -17.33 -3.16 -2.85
C GLU A 242 -16.17 -3.86 -2.12
N PHE A 243 -15.37 -4.69 -2.82
CA PHE A 243 -14.23 -5.43 -2.26
C PHE A 243 -12.87 -4.83 -2.61
N ARG A 244 -12.84 -3.63 -3.22
CA ARG A 244 -11.62 -2.96 -3.66
C ARG A 244 -11.20 -1.81 -2.77
#